data_968b7062fdb86a392fb1228fd13cfa14
#
_entry.id   968b7062fdb86a392fb1228fd13cfa14
#
_cell.length_a   1.000
_cell.length_b   1.000
_cell.length_c   1.000
_cell.angle_alpha   90.00
_cell.angle_beta   90.00
_cell.angle_gamma   90.00
#
_symmetry.space_group_name_H-M   'P 1'
#
loop_
_entity.id
_entity.type
_entity.pdbx_description
1 polymer ?
#
loop_
_entity_poly.entity_id
_entity_poly.type
_entity_poly.pdbx_seq_one_letter_code
_entity_poly.pdbx_strand_id
1 'polypeptide(L)'
;MRLLIAEDERDLAEALSVFFEKNQFTVDTVYNGFDAYEYAVTGDYDAIVLDVMMPKLNGVEVLERLRAEGVCTPVMMLTAKAGKDDRITGFNAGADDYLPKPFAPDELICR
;
A
#
# COMPACT_ATOMS: atom_id res chain seq x y z
N MET A 1 -7.40 -14.36 -2.28
CA MET A 1 -6.20 -13.50 -2.41
C MET A 1 -5.88 -12.83 -1.08
N ARG A 2 -4.61 -12.75 -0.76
CA ARG A 2 -4.15 -12.08 0.46
C ARG A 2 -3.65 -10.68 0.14
N LEU A 3 -4.11 -9.72 0.91
CA LEU A 3 -3.81 -8.30 0.73
C LEU A 3 -3.25 -7.72 2.01
N LEU A 4 -2.16 -6.97 1.89
CA LEU A 4 -1.62 -6.18 3.00
C LEU A 4 -2.00 -4.72 2.77
N ILE A 5 -2.60 -4.10 3.79
CA ILE A 5 -2.92 -2.68 3.76
C ILE A 5 -2.07 -1.97 4.81
N ALA A 6 -1.27 -1.02 4.37
CA ALA A 6 -0.44 -0.18 5.24
C ALA A 6 -0.95 1.25 5.17
N GLU A 7 -1.63 1.70 6.19
CA GLU A 7 -2.28 3.01 6.26
C GLU A 7 -2.35 3.47 7.72
N ASP A 8 -1.82 4.65 8.02
CA ASP A 8 -1.77 5.16 9.38
C ASP A 8 -3.11 5.76 9.86
N GLU A 9 -3.98 6.16 8.96
CA GLU A 9 -5.35 6.56 9.31
C GLU A 9 -6.18 5.31 9.58
N ARG A 10 -6.41 5.01 10.87
CA ARG A 10 -7.08 3.76 11.26
C ARG A 10 -8.48 3.62 10.71
N ASP A 11 -9.24 4.70 10.65
CA ASP A 11 -10.60 4.66 10.11
C ASP A 11 -10.59 4.29 8.62
N LEU A 12 -9.65 4.83 7.86
CA LEU A 12 -9.52 4.51 6.45
C LEU A 12 -9.03 3.06 6.27
N ALA A 13 -8.06 2.64 7.06
CA ALA A 13 -7.56 1.27 7.01
C ALA A 13 -8.67 0.27 7.30
N GLU A 14 -9.51 0.54 8.31
CA GLU A 14 -10.63 -0.31 8.65
C GLU A 14 -11.67 -0.36 7.54
N ALA A 15 -12.01 0.79 6.97
CA ALA A 15 -12.97 0.86 5.87
C ALA A 15 -12.49 0.07 4.66
N LEU A 16 -11.22 0.19 4.31
CA LEU A 16 -10.63 -0.56 3.20
C LEU A 16 -10.62 -2.06 3.50
N SER A 17 -10.28 -2.44 4.73
CA SER A 17 -10.26 -3.84 5.14
C SER A 17 -11.65 -4.48 4.99
N VAL A 18 -12.68 -3.81 5.51
CA VAL A 18 -14.07 -4.30 5.41
C VAL A 18 -14.48 -4.44 3.94
N PHE A 19 -14.17 -3.44 3.14
CA PHE A 19 -14.53 -3.45 1.71
C PHE A 19 -13.88 -4.63 0.98
N PHE A 20 -12.58 -4.84 1.17
CA PHE A 20 -11.87 -5.91 0.48
C PHE A 20 -12.27 -7.29 1.00
N GLU A 21 -12.54 -7.43 2.29
CA GLU A 21 -13.02 -8.69 2.84
C GLU A 21 -14.37 -9.09 2.24
N LYS A 22 -15.26 -8.13 1.99
CA LYS A 22 -16.52 -8.37 1.31
C LYS A 22 -16.34 -8.82 -0.13
N ASN A 23 -15.19 -8.50 -0.73
CA ASN A 23 -14.85 -8.89 -2.09
C ASN A 23 -13.92 -10.11 -2.14
N GLN A 24 -13.95 -10.93 -1.11
CA GLN A 24 -13.27 -12.23 -1.04
C GLN A 24 -11.75 -12.15 -0.84
N PHE A 25 -11.25 -11.02 -0.33
CA PHE A 25 -9.84 -10.91 0.05
C PHE A 25 -9.64 -11.27 1.51
N THR A 26 -8.50 -11.88 1.81
CA THR A 26 -8.01 -12.01 3.18
C THR A 26 -7.08 -10.83 3.43
N VAL A 27 -7.38 -10.00 4.43
CA VAL A 27 -6.71 -8.72 4.62
C VAL A 27 -5.98 -8.67 5.95
N ASP A 28 -4.71 -8.24 5.91
CA ASP A 28 -3.96 -7.85 7.09
C ASP A 28 -3.72 -6.33 7.02
N THR A 29 -3.84 -5.63 8.15
CA THR A 29 -3.62 -4.18 8.20
C THR A 29 -2.49 -3.85 9.15
N VAL A 30 -1.67 -2.89 8.75
CA VAL A 30 -0.61 -2.31 9.58
C VAL A 30 -0.70 -0.80 9.48
N TYR A 31 -0.07 -0.08 10.42
CA TYR A 31 -0.31 1.35 10.59
C TYR A 31 0.94 2.20 10.52
N ASN A 32 2.07 1.60 10.21
CA ASN A 32 3.34 2.32 10.02
C ASN A 32 4.21 1.58 9.02
N GLY A 33 5.23 2.26 8.52
CA GLY A 33 6.09 1.72 7.48
C GLY A 33 6.98 0.57 7.94
N PHE A 34 7.39 0.58 9.20
CA PHE A 34 8.23 -0.50 9.73
C PHE A 34 7.46 -1.83 9.74
N ASP A 35 6.22 -1.81 10.25
CA ASP A 35 5.38 -3.01 10.25
C ASP A 35 5.04 -3.45 8.83
N ALA A 36 4.81 -2.48 7.92
CA ALA A 36 4.54 -2.79 6.52
C ALA A 36 5.70 -3.56 5.89
N TYR A 37 6.91 -3.10 6.14
CA TYR A 37 8.12 -3.75 5.65
C TYR A 37 8.24 -5.18 6.22
N GLU A 38 8.12 -5.31 7.53
CA GLU A 38 8.22 -6.60 8.21
C GLU A 38 7.20 -7.62 7.68
N TYR A 39 5.95 -7.21 7.56
CA TYR A 39 4.88 -8.08 7.07
C TYR A 39 5.09 -8.46 5.61
N ALA A 40 5.49 -7.49 4.79
CA ALA A 40 5.66 -7.74 3.36
C ALA A 40 6.83 -8.68 3.06
N VAL A 41 7.90 -8.61 3.85
CA VAL A 41 9.06 -9.46 3.66
C VAL A 41 8.77 -10.89 4.10
N THR A 42 8.06 -11.06 5.23
CA THR A 42 7.81 -12.38 5.82
C THR A 42 6.49 -13.00 5.37
N GLY A 43 5.56 -12.19 4.89
CA GLY A 43 4.24 -12.64 4.48
C GLY A 43 4.20 -13.04 3.01
N ASP A 44 3.15 -13.74 2.65
CA ASP A 44 2.93 -14.20 1.29
C ASP A 44 1.69 -13.49 0.76
N TYR A 45 1.87 -12.27 0.28
CA TYR A 45 0.77 -11.42 -0.19
C TYR A 45 0.68 -11.41 -1.70
N ASP A 46 -0.56 -11.35 -2.20
CA ASP A 46 -0.83 -11.22 -3.63
C ASP A 46 -0.74 -9.76 -4.09
N ALA A 47 -0.99 -8.84 -3.17
CA ALA A 47 -0.87 -7.41 -3.44
C ALA A 47 -0.68 -6.62 -2.14
N ILE A 48 -0.16 -5.41 -2.26
CA ILE A 48 0.06 -4.51 -1.12
C ILE A 48 -0.52 -3.15 -1.48
N VAL A 49 -1.32 -2.59 -0.56
CA VAL A 49 -1.78 -1.20 -0.64
C VAL A 49 -0.96 -0.42 0.38
N LEU A 50 -0.24 0.58 -0.06
CA LEU A 50 0.78 1.25 0.75
C LEU A 50 0.61 2.76 0.71
N ASP A 51 0.37 3.37 1.87
CA ASP A 51 0.29 4.82 1.98
C ASP A 51 1.71 5.42 1.90
N VAL A 52 1.84 6.52 1.17
CA VAL A 52 3.12 7.22 1.05
C VAL A 52 3.51 7.85 2.38
N MET A 53 2.55 8.48 3.07
CA MET A 53 2.82 9.23 4.31
C MET A 53 2.50 8.39 5.53
N MET A 54 3.52 7.77 6.11
CA MET A 54 3.38 6.97 7.33
C MET A 54 4.49 7.28 8.32
N PRO A 55 4.22 7.11 9.64
CA PRO A 55 5.27 7.25 10.65
C PRO A 55 6.30 6.14 10.56
N LYS A 56 7.47 6.37 11.13
CA LYS A 56 8.64 5.50 11.20
C LYS A 56 9.35 5.33 9.87
N LEU A 57 8.64 4.88 8.85
CA LEU A 57 9.20 4.65 7.53
C LEU A 57 8.10 4.98 6.52
N ASN A 58 8.33 5.92 5.61
CA ASN A 58 7.30 6.28 4.63
C ASN A 58 7.15 5.20 3.55
N GLY A 59 6.05 5.29 2.80
CA GLY A 59 5.73 4.26 1.80
C GLY A 59 6.78 4.10 0.71
N VAL A 60 7.39 5.19 0.28
CA VAL A 60 8.44 5.13 -0.76
C VAL A 60 9.66 4.36 -0.25
N GLU A 61 10.06 4.64 0.99
CA GLU A 61 11.18 3.93 1.62
C GLU A 61 10.89 2.43 1.78
N VAL A 62 9.67 2.09 2.20
CA VAL A 62 9.24 0.69 2.30
C VAL A 62 9.36 0.00 0.95
N LEU A 63 8.83 0.64 -0.10
CA LEU A 63 8.83 0.08 -1.44
C LEU A 63 10.26 -0.14 -1.94
N GLU A 64 11.12 0.85 -1.75
CA GLU A 64 12.54 0.73 -2.16
C GLU A 64 13.22 -0.44 -1.48
N ARG A 65 12.99 -0.62 -0.18
CA ARG A 65 13.56 -1.73 0.57
C ARG A 65 13.05 -3.07 0.09
N LEU A 66 11.74 -3.16 -0.19
CA LEU A 66 11.15 -4.41 -0.69
C LEU A 66 11.76 -4.81 -2.02
N ARG A 67 11.88 -3.86 -2.95
CA ARG A 67 12.45 -4.14 -4.26
C ARG A 67 13.94 -4.52 -4.17
N ALA A 68 14.68 -3.86 -3.26
CA ALA A 68 16.08 -4.19 -3.03
C ALA A 68 16.28 -5.60 -2.51
N GLU A 69 15.30 -6.13 -1.78
CA GLU A 69 15.35 -7.50 -1.25
C GLU A 69 14.72 -8.54 -2.18
N GLY A 70 14.34 -8.13 -3.38
CA GLY A 70 13.78 -9.05 -4.37
C GLY A 70 12.31 -9.36 -4.21
N VAL A 71 11.60 -8.62 -3.37
CA VAL A 71 10.15 -8.78 -3.22
C VAL A 71 9.48 -8.13 -4.42
N CYS A 72 8.76 -8.92 -5.21
CA CYS A 72 8.14 -8.46 -6.46
C CYS A 72 6.62 -8.33 -6.37
N THR A 73 6.04 -8.44 -5.17
CA THR A 73 4.60 -8.31 -4.95
C THR A 73 4.09 -6.99 -5.53
N PRO A 74 2.99 -6.98 -6.29
CA PRO A 74 2.40 -5.75 -6.81
C PRO A 74 2.03 -4.77 -5.69
N VAL A 75 2.37 -3.50 -5.88
CA VAL A 75 2.14 -2.45 -4.89
C VAL A 75 1.35 -1.32 -5.49
N MET A 76 0.24 -0.97 -4.84
CA MET A 76 -0.56 0.21 -5.12
C MET A 76 -0.23 1.27 -4.08
N MET A 77 0.27 2.41 -4.52
CA MET A 77 0.58 3.52 -3.62
C MET A 77 -0.63 4.43 -3.44
N LEU A 78 -0.90 4.79 -2.20
CA LEU A 78 -1.92 5.81 -1.88
C LEU A 78 -1.19 7.09 -1.51
N THR A 79 -1.71 8.23 -1.94
CA THR A 79 -1.11 9.52 -1.61
C THR A 79 -2.16 10.59 -1.39
N ALA A 80 -1.93 11.45 -0.39
CA ALA A 80 -2.74 12.64 -0.18
C ALA A 80 -2.38 13.75 -1.19
N LYS A 81 -1.23 13.62 -1.85
CA LYS A 81 -0.76 14.58 -2.83
C LYS A 81 -0.94 14.00 -4.23
N ALA A 82 -1.69 14.69 -5.07
CA ALA A 82 -1.89 14.31 -6.46
C ALA A 82 -0.80 14.90 -7.38
N GLY A 83 0.28 15.40 -6.81
CA GLY A 83 1.35 16.03 -7.57
C GLY A 83 2.08 15.08 -8.48
N LYS A 84 2.48 15.59 -9.66
CA LYS A 84 3.19 14.81 -10.65
C LYS A 84 4.50 14.25 -10.12
N ASP A 85 5.21 15.05 -9.32
CA ASP A 85 6.51 14.66 -8.76
C ASP A 85 6.39 13.48 -7.81
N ASP A 86 5.31 13.43 -7.02
CA ASP A 86 5.07 12.33 -6.10
C ASP A 86 4.82 11.03 -6.85
N ARG A 87 4.10 11.10 -7.96
CA ARG A 87 3.84 9.94 -8.81
C ARG A 87 5.14 9.41 -9.43
N ILE A 88 5.95 10.31 -9.94
CA ILE A 88 7.23 9.94 -10.55
C ILE A 88 8.14 9.26 -9.51
N THR A 89 8.18 9.80 -8.29
CA THR A 89 8.97 9.21 -7.21
C THR A 89 8.48 7.81 -6.86
N GLY A 90 7.15 7.63 -6.77
CA GLY A 90 6.55 6.34 -6.49
C GLY A 90 6.87 5.30 -7.57
N PHE A 91 6.73 5.65 -8.84
CA PHE A 91 7.04 4.74 -9.94
C PHE A 91 8.53 4.43 -10.02
N ASN A 92 9.39 5.41 -9.77
CA ASN A 92 10.83 5.19 -9.74
C ASN A 92 11.25 4.24 -8.62
N ALA A 93 10.50 4.20 -7.52
CA ALA A 93 10.73 3.25 -6.44
C ALA A 93 10.20 1.85 -6.75
N GLY A 94 9.45 1.68 -7.85
CA GLY A 94 8.96 0.38 -8.29
C GLY A 94 7.50 0.09 -7.99
N ALA A 95 6.67 1.12 -7.81
CA ALA A 95 5.22 0.92 -7.65
C ALA A 95 4.58 0.51 -8.97
N ASP A 96 3.57 -0.34 -8.88
CA ASP A 96 2.84 -0.82 -10.04
C ASP A 96 1.71 0.13 -10.42
N ASP A 97 1.17 0.86 -9.46
CA ASP A 97 0.13 1.86 -9.70
C ASP A 97 0.10 2.87 -8.57
N TYR A 98 -0.70 3.91 -8.74
CA TYR A 98 -0.73 5.06 -7.87
C TYR A 98 -2.15 5.60 -7.81
N LEU A 99 -2.67 5.84 -6.61
CA LEU A 99 -4.03 6.35 -6.45
C LEU A 99 -4.04 7.51 -5.46
N PRO A 100 -4.41 8.73 -5.91
CA PRO A 100 -4.49 9.87 -5.01
C PRO A 100 -5.73 9.80 -4.11
N LYS A 101 -5.59 10.29 -2.89
CA LYS A 101 -6.71 10.47 -1.97
C LYS A 101 -7.38 11.83 -2.23
N PRO A 102 -8.69 11.98 -2.01
CA PRO A 102 -9.62 10.91 -1.66
C PRO A 102 -9.98 10.04 -2.88
N PHE A 103 -10.39 8.82 -2.61
CA PHE A 103 -10.76 7.87 -3.66
C PHE A 103 -11.96 7.03 -3.20
N ALA A 104 -12.67 6.44 -4.17
CA ALA A 104 -13.69 5.46 -3.88
C ALA A 104 -13.03 4.08 -3.79
N PRO A 105 -13.36 3.24 -2.80
CA PRO A 105 -12.72 1.94 -2.64
C PRO A 105 -12.77 1.03 -3.87
N ASP A 106 -13.83 1.12 -4.68
CA ASP A 106 -13.94 0.34 -5.90
C ASP A 106 -12.90 0.72 -6.96
N GLU A 107 -12.32 1.92 -6.89
CA GLU A 107 -11.22 2.31 -7.77
C GLU A 107 -9.98 1.45 -7.55
N LEU A 108 -9.75 1.02 -6.31
CA LEU A 108 -8.63 0.14 -6.00
C LEU A 108 -8.78 -1.23 -6.64
N ILE A 109 -9.98 -1.78 -6.65
CA ILE A 109 -10.24 -3.09 -7.24
C ILE A 109 -10.04 -3.08 -8.74
N CYS A 110 -10.37 -1.98 -9.41
CA CYS A 110 -10.25 -1.86 -10.86
C CYS A 110 -8.81 -1.65 -11.32
N ARG A 111 -7.89 -1.39 -10.40
CA ARG A 111 -6.49 -1.19 -10.74
C ARG A 111 -5.69 -2.43 -10.41
#